data_e29b5b527eeb9d11a861135bacae2b3e
#
_entry.id   e29b5b527eeb9d11a861135bacae2b3e
#
_cell.length_a   1.000
_cell.length_b   1.000
_cell.length_c   1.000
_cell.angle_alpha   90.00
_cell.angle_beta   90.00
_cell.angle_gamma   90.00
#
_symmetry.space_group_name_H-M   'P 1'
#
loop_
_entity.id
_entity.type
_entity.pdbx_description
1 polymer ?
#
loop_
_entity_poly.entity_id
_entity_poly.type
_entity_poly.pdbx_seq_one_letter_code
_entity_poly.pdbx_strand_id
1 'polypeptide(L)'
;NIDYSEVASSGIEIVYMKASEGTSFVDPYFNQNYTNAKANGLKVGFYHYLTARSNSEAVAEANFFVSTISGMTPDCRLAMDFESFGNLSAEEINEIGLTFMQTVESLSGKEMVIYSDTSNASNIFGGGLTNYPLWVAQYEVEEPTPNGNWDSWVGWQYTDAGEISGINGYVDRDRFTDGILLNENSEVPLPDNTNKPSAGGTTTITIQRGQTLSGIALEYNT
;
A
#
# COMPACT_ATOMS: atom_id res chain seq x y z
N ASN A 1 -15.14 -0.05 -15.98
CA ASN A 1 -15.99 0.14 -14.79
C ASN A 1 -15.93 -1.11 -13.94
N ILE A 2 -15.87 -0.93 -12.62
CA ILE A 2 -15.87 -1.99 -11.63
C ILE A 2 -17.27 -2.10 -11.07
N ASP A 3 -17.77 -3.33 -10.93
CA ASP A 3 -18.97 -3.65 -10.19
C ASP A 3 -18.59 -4.05 -8.75
N TYR A 4 -18.61 -3.08 -7.84
CA TYR A 4 -18.22 -3.30 -6.44
C TYR A 4 -19.20 -4.20 -5.67
N SER A 5 -20.42 -4.37 -6.15
CA SER A 5 -21.38 -5.33 -5.58
C SER A 5 -20.96 -6.76 -5.87
N GLU A 6 -20.51 -7.03 -7.10
CA GLU A 6 -19.95 -8.33 -7.46
C GLU A 6 -18.62 -8.58 -6.74
N VAL A 7 -17.74 -7.57 -6.65
CA VAL A 7 -16.47 -7.67 -5.89
C VAL A 7 -16.73 -8.09 -4.44
N ALA A 8 -17.62 -7.40 -3.73
CA ALA A 8 -17.97 -7.75 -2.35
C ALA A 8 -18.59 -9.15 -2.24
N SER A 9 -19.45 -9.53 -3.20
CA SER A 9 -20.06 -10.86 -3.25
C SER A 9 -19.08 -11.98 -3.52
N SER A 10 -17.90 -11.68 -4.07
CA SER A 10 -16.82 -12.64 -4.32
C SER A 10 -15.99 -12.97 -3.06
N GLY A 11 -16.35 -12.42 -1.89
CA GLY A 11 -15.64 -12.65 -0.64
C GLY A 11 -14.44 -11.72 -0.43
N ILE A 12 -14.36 -10.63 -1.19
CA ILE A 12 -13.36 -9.58 -0.97
C ILE A 12 -13.82 -8.71 0.18
N GLU A 13 -12.94 -8.41 1.12
CA GLU A 13 -13.24 -7.60 2.30
C GLU A 13 -12.57 -6.23 2.27
N ILE A 14 -11.36 -6.14 1.67
CA ILE A 14 -10.56 -4.92 1.62
C ILE A 14 -10.18 -4.62 0.16
N VAL A 15 -10.15 -3.34 -0.18
CA VAL A 15 -9.63 -2.85 -1.46
C VAL A 15 -8.62 -1.74 -1.19
N TYR A 16 -7.38 -1.93 -1.67
CA TYR A 16 -6.40 -0.86 -1.73
C TYR A 16 -6.49 -0.13 -3.06
N MET A 17 -6.35 1.20 -3.02
CA MET A 17 -6.50 2.06 -4.18
C MET A 17 -5.30 2.99 -4.31
N LYS A 18 -4.76 3.13 -5.53
CA LYS A 18 -3.82 4.20 -5.85
C LYS A 18 -4.55 5.53 -5.67
N ALA A 19 -4.06 6.36 -4.75
CA ALA A 19 -4.59 7.70 -4.60
C ALA A 19 -3.82 8.68 -5.49
N SER A 20 -2.48 8.60 -5.43
CA SER A 20 -1.63 9.58 -6.09
C SER A 20 -0.24 9.01 -6.39
N GLU A 21 0.53 9.77 -7.18
CA GLU A 21 1.91 9.50 -7.54
C GLU A 21 2.65 10.83 -7.71
N GLY A 22 3.89 10.91 -7.24
CA GLY A 22 4.67 12.13 -7.31
C GLY A 22 3.95 13.30 -6.64
N THR A 23 4.12 14.48 -7.19
CA THR A 23 3.50 15.72 -6.67
C THR A 23 2.32 16.23 -7.50
N SER A 24 1.87 15.48 -8.54
CA SER A 24 0.90 16.02 -9.50
C SER A 24 -0.13 15.02 -10.04
N PHE A 25 0.12 13.72 -9.93
CA PHE A 25 -0.81 12.73 -10.45
C PHE A 25 -1.77 12.28 -9.35
N VAL A 26 -3.07 12.37 -9.64
CA VAL A 26 -4.16 11.75 -8.86
C VAL A 26 -4.82 10.71 -9.75
N ASP A 27 -5.06 9.50 -9.24
CA ASP A 27 -5.77 8.50 -10.02
C ASP A 27 -7.17 9.03 -10.38
N PRO A 28 -7.52 9.10 -11.67
CA PRO A 28 -8.78 9.71 -12.10
C PRO A 28 -10.04 8.98 -11.61
N TYR A 29 -9.89 7.73 -11.20
CA TYR A 29 -10.99 6.93 -10.65
C TYR A 29 -11.00 6.84 -9.13
N PHE A 30 -10.01 7.40 -8.45
CA PHE A 30 -9.83 7.27 -7.01
C PHE A 30 -11.09 7.62 -6.22
N ASN A 31 -11.66 8.80 -6.43
CA ASN A 31 -12.87 9.24 -5.74
C ASN A 31 -14.09 8.35 -6.01
N GLN A 32 -14.24 7.92 -7.26
CA GLN A 32 -15.34 7.03 -7.66
C GLN A 32 -15.18 5.65 -7.04
N ASN A 33 -13.96 5.10 -7.09
CA ASN A 33 -13.63 3.80 -6.51
C ASN A 33 -13.85 3.80 -4.99
N TYR A 34 -13.35 4.84 -4.29
CA TYR A 34 -13.59 5.02 -2.85
C TYR A 34 -15.08 5.02 -2.52
N THR A 35 -15.86 5.87 -3.20
CA THR A 35 -17.28 6.00 -2.94
C THR A 35 -18.03 4.68 -3.15
N ASN A 36 -17.73 3.99 -4.25
CA ASN A 36 -18.40 2.74 -4.60
C ASN A 36 -17.98 1.58 -3.69
N ALA A 37 -16.72 1.46 -3.33
CA ALA A 37 -16.25 0.44 -2.41
C ALA A 37 -16.90 0.59 -1.02
N LYS A 38 -16.91 1.80 -0.47
CA LYS A 38 -17.56 2.08 0.82
C LYS A 38 -19.07 1.82 0.78
N ALA A 39 -19.73 2.19 -0.32
CA ALA A 39 -21.17 1.95 -0.50
C ALA A 39 -21.54 0.46 -0.54
N ASN A 40 -20.58 -0.40 -0.89
CA ASN A 40 -20.76 -1.86 -0.93
C ASN A 40 -20.16 -2.58 0.30
N GLY A 41 -19.83 -1.82 1.35
CA GLY A 41 -19.37 -2.38 2.63
C GLY A 41 -17.93 -2.88 2.64
N LEU A 42 -17.14 -2.57 1.61
CA LEU A 42 -15.74 -2.92 1.56
C LEU A 42 -14.91 -1.97 2.46
N LYS A 43 -13.94 -2.52 3.15
CA LYS A 43 -12.89 -1.73 3.80
C LYS A 43 -11.95 -1.18 2.75
N VAL A 44 -11.41 0.01 2.98
CA VAL A 44 -10.53 0.66 2.01
C VAL A 44 -9.19 1.05 2.60
N GLY A 45 -8.13 0.85 1.81
CA GLY A 45 -6.81 1.38 2.03
C GLY A 45 -6.38 2.25 0.84
N PHE A 46 -5.43 3.14 1.08
CA PHE A 46 -4.89 4.02 0.04
C PHE A 46 -3.39 3.90 -0.04
N TYR A 47 -2.84 3.96 -1.25
CA TYR A 47 -1.41 4.02 -1.43
C TYR A 47 -0.97 5.18 -2.29
N HIS A 48 0.27 5.60 -2.07
CA HIS A 48 0.98 6.58 -2.86
C HIS A 48 2.20 5.92 -3.52
N TYR A 49 2.31 6.08 -4.85
CA TYR A 49 3.51 5.67 -5.56
C TYR A 49 4.57 6.76 -5.43
N LEU A 50 5.61 6.46 -4.63
CA LEU A 50 6.66 7.42 -4.29
C LEU A 50 7.71 7.47 -5.40
N THR A 51 7.97 8.67 -5.92
CA THR A 51 8.94 8.93 -6.97
C THR A 51 10.10 9.82 -6.52
N ALA A 52 10.10 10.26 -5.28
CA ALA A 52 11.05 11.20 -4.70
C ALA A 52 12.51 10.74 -4.86
N ARG A 53 13.39 11.71 -5.07
CA ARG A 53 14.85 11.52 -5.18
C ARG A 53 15.61 12.30 -4.11
N SER A 54 14.89 12.94 -3.20
CA SER A 54 15.43 13.69 -2.05
C SER A 54 14.41 13.75 -0.92
N ASN A 55 14.88 14.04 0.30
CA ASN A 55 13.99 14.23 1.45
C ASN A 55 13.00 15.38 1.24
N SER A 56 13.41 16.44 0.54
CA SER A 56 12.51 17.57 0.23
C SER A 56 11.39 17.17 -0.75
N GLU A 57 11.67 16.31 -1.72
CA GLU A 57 10.66 15.75 -2.61
C GLU A 57 9.75 14.77 -1.85
N ALA A 58 10.29 13.94 -0.98
CA ALA A 58 9.48 13.06 -0.13
C ALA A 58 8.46 13.84 0.74
N VAL A 59 8.89 14.96 1.33
CA VAL A 59 7.98 15.85 2.06
C VAL A 59 6.90 16.45 1.14
N ALA A 60 7.27 16.85 -0.07
CA ALA A 60 6.32 17.41 -1.04
C ALA A 60 5.29 16.35 -1.48
N GLU A 61 5.74 15.12 -1.78
CA GLU A 61 4.86 14.00 -2.16
C GLU A 61 3.95 13.58 -1.00
N ALA A 62 4.46 13.55 0.24
CA ALA A 62 3.65 13.28 1.44
C ALA A 62 2.52 14.31 1.62
N ASN A 63 2.82 15.60 1.47
CA ASN A 63 1.82 16.67 1.50
C ASN A 63 0.77 16.49 0.40
N PHE A 64 1.21 16.14 -0.81
CA PHE A 64 0.31 15.90 -1.94
C PHE A 64 -0.59 14.69 -1.69
N PHE A 65 -0.05 13.58 -1.20
CA PHE A 65 -0.81 12.39 -0.85
C PHE A 65 -1.88 12.69 0.22
N VAL A 66 -1.48 13.30 1.34
CA VAL A 66 -2.42 13.63 2.44
C VAL A 66 -3.50 14.61 1.97
N SER A 67 -3.14 15.58 1.14
CA SER A 67 -4.11 16.51 0.55
C SER A 67 -5.10 15.79 -0.38
N THR A 68 -4.64 14.81 -1.16
CA THR A 68 -5.46 14.00 -2.08
C THR A 68 -6.51 13.19 -1.34
N ILE A 69 -6.16 12.60 -0.20
CA ILE A 69 -7.07 11.77 0.61
C ILE A 69 -7.87 12.57 1.65
N SER A 70 -7.74 13.88 1.65
CA SER A 70 -8.41 14.74 2.63
C SER A 70 -9.93 14.58 2.58
N GLY A 71 -10.56 14.43 3.75
CA GLY A 71 -12.00 14.19 3.88
C GLY A 71 -12.44 12.73 3.65
N MET A 72 -11.52 11.83 3.37
CA MET A 72 -11.79 10.39 3.26
C MET A 72 -11.45 9.66 4.56
N THR A 73 -12.08 8.52 4.75
CA THR A 73 -11.88 7.68 5.94
C THR A 73 -11.37 6.32 5.51
N PRO A 74 -10.05 6.10 5.46
CA PRO A 74 -9.50 4.77 5.25
C PRO A 74 -9.77 3.89 6.46
N ASP A 75 -9.96 2.60 6.21
CA ASP A 75 -10.09 1.57 7.24
C ASP A 75 -8.74 0.87 7.51
N CYS A 76 -7.83 0.99 6.55
CA CYS A 76 -6.52 0.34 6.57
C CYS A 76 -5.40 1.37 6.63
N ARG A 77 -4.20 0.93 7.06
CA ARG A 77 -2.97 1.73 7.05
C ARG A 77 -2.76 2.34 5.68
N LEU A 78 -2.24 3.57 5.66
CA LEU A 78 -1.83 4.19 4.41
C LEU A 78 -0.54 3.52 3.92
N ALA A 79 -0.42 3.23 2.62
CA ALA A 79 0.72 2.50 2.11
C ALA A 79 1.69 3.40 1.33
N MET A 80 2.98 3.22 1.60
CA MET A 80 4.06 3.71 0.75
C MET A 80 4.42 2.63 -0.24
N ASP A 81 4.33 2.95 -1.53
CA ASP A 81 4.78 2.13 -2.65
C ASP A 81 6.00 2.82 -3.29
N PHE A 82 7.21 2.36 -2.92
CA PHE A 82 8.46 2.92 -3.37
C PHE A 82 9.28 1.85 -4.07
N GLU A 83 9.23 1.82 -5.39
CA GLU A 83 9.84 0.76 -6.22
C GLU A 83 10.88 1.30 -7.20
N SER A 84 10.75 2.55 -7.63
CA SER A 84 11.65 3.17 -8.60
C SER A 84 12.67 4.04 -7.91
N PHE A 85 13.91 3.58 -7.82
CA PHE A 85 14.96 4.28 -7.04
C PHE A 85 15.92 5.11 -7.90
N GLY A 86 15.97 4.89 -9.21
CA GLY A 86 16.98 5.52 -10.08
C GLY A 86 18.40 5.15 -9.64
N ASN A 87 19.23 6.15 -9.41
CA ASN A 87 20.64 5.97 -9.01
C ASN A 87 20.88 6.19 -7.50
N LEU A 88 19.83 6.15 -6.68
CA LEU A 88 19.95 6.34 -5.24
C LEU A 88 20.66 5.14 -4.60
N SER A 89 21.49 5.41 -3.60
CA SER A 89 22.01 4.38 -2.70
C SER A 89 20.95 3.85 -1.76
N ALA A 90 21.14 2.68 -1.18
CA ALA A 90 20.22 2.13 -0.17
C ALA A 90 20.04 3.07 1.03
N GLU A 91 21.08 3.79 1.43
CA GLU A 91 21.00 4.78 2.52
C GLU A 91 20.04 5.93 2.16
N GLU A 92 20.21 6.52 0.97
CA GLU A 92 19.33 7.59 0.47
C GLU A 92 17.88 7.10 0.32
N ILE A 93 17.67 5.89 -0.21
CA ILE A 93 16.33 5.29 -0.34
C ILE A 93 15.66 5.18 1.04
N ASN A 94 16.38 4.70 2.03
CA ASN A 94 15.84 4.53 3.39
C ASN A 94 15.54 5.89 4.07
N GLU A 95 16.40 6.90 3.89
CA GLU A 95 16.14 8.24 4.42
C GLU A 95 14.92 8.89 3.75
N ILE A 96 14.80 8.78 2.44
CA ILE A 96 13.68 9.31 1.65
C ILE A 96 12.37 8.63 2.06
N GLY A 97 12.37 7.29 2.09
CA GLY A 97 11.21 6.52 2.50
C GLY A 97 10.77 6.83 3.93
N LEU A 98 11.72 6.89 4.87
CA LEU A 98 11.43 7.24 6.27
C LEU A 98 10.86 8.66 6.40
N THR A 99 11.43 9.61 5.65
CA THR A 99 10.95 11.00 5.62
C THR A 99 9.51 11.06 5.10
N PHE A 100 9.20 10.32 4.04
CA PHE A 100 7.83 10.24 3.51
C PHE A 100 6.86 9.68 4.55
N MET A 101 7.18 8.50 5.12
CA MET A 101 6.32 7.79 6.08
C MET A 101 6.00 8.66 7.30
N GLN A 102 7.03 9.24 7.92
CA GLN A 102 6.89 10.10 9.10
C GLN A 102 6.10 11.37 8.79
N THR A 103 6.30 11.95 7.60
CA THR A 103 5.55 13.15 7.18
C THR A 103 4.08 12.83 6.99
N VAL A 104 3.75 11.71 6.32
CA VAL A 104 2.35 11.28 6.14
C VAL A 104 1.68 11.03 7.49
N GLU A 105 2.33 10.32 8.41
CA GLU A 105 1.79 10.08 9.76
C GLU A 105 1.55 11.37 10.53
N SER A 106 2.53 12.29 10.51
CA SER A 106 2.41 13.57 11.19
C SER A 106 1.27 14.43 10.66
N LEU A 107 1.03 14.42 9.35
CA LEU A 107 -0.02 15.23 8.71
C LEU A 107 -1.41 14.60 8.77
N SER A 108 -1.49 13.29 8.66
CA SER A 108 -2.76 12.57 8.58
C SER A 108 -3.26 12.03 9.92
N GLY A 109 -2.35 11.81 10.87
CA GLY A 109 -2.61 11.07 12.11
C GLY A 109 -2.93 9.59 11.86
N LYS A 110 -2.58 9.03 10.69
CA LYS A 110 -2.84 7.64 10.30
C LYS A 110 -1.55 6.85 10.25
N GLU A 111 -1.62 5.63 10.75
CA GLU A 111 -0.50 4.68 10.70
C GLU A 111 -0.22 4.25 9.27
N MET A 112 1.07 3.96 9.00
CA MET A 112 1.57 3.58 7.68
C MET A 112 1.92 2.09 7.61
N VAL A 113 2.00 1.58 6.39
CA VAL A 113 2.58 0.29 6.00
C VAL A 113 3.54 0.49 4.83
N ILE A 114 4.63 -0.26 4.78
CA ILE A 114 5.53 -0.26 3.63
C ILE A 114 5.17 -1.44 2.72
N TYR A 115 4.90 -1.15 1.43
CA TYR A 115 4.79 -2.16 0.39
C TYR A 115 6.16 -2.37 -0.26
N SER A 116 6.54 -3.62 -0.48
CA SER A 116 7.79 -3.97 -1.13
C SER A 116 7.76 -5.39 -1.68
N ASP A 117 8.42 -5.62 -2.82
CA ASP A 117 8.80 -6.97 -3.22
C ASP A 117 9.88 -7.55 -2.27
N THR A 118 10.00 -8.87 -2.28
CA THR A 118 10.92 -9.59 -1.37
C THR A 118 12.39 -9.19 -1.57
N SER A 119 12.82 -8.87 -2.79
CA SER A 119 14.21 -8.49 -3.08
C SER A 119 14.55 -7.15 -2.46
N ASN A 120 13.67 -6.14 -2.64
CA ASN A 120 13.85 -4.82 -2.06
C ASN A 120 13.74 -4.86 -0.54
N ALA A 121 12.79 -5.62 0.01
CA ALA A 121 12.66 -5.84 1.45
C ALA A 121 13.93 -6.46 2.06
N SER A 122 14.60 -7.38 1.35
CA SER A 122 15.81 -8.05 1.84
C SER A 122 17.08 -7.23 1.68
N ASN A 123 17.21 -6.46 0.58
CA ASN A 123 18.50 -5.94 0.15
C ASN A 123 18.57 -4.40 0.15
N ILE A 124 17.45 -3.72 0.14
CA ILE A 124 17.39 -2.25 -0.01
C ILE A 124 16.83 -1.60 1.25
N PHE A 125 15.66 -2.04 1.69
CA PHE A 125 15.01 -1.43 2.84
C PHE A 125 15.61 -1.92 4.16
N GLY A 126 15.77 -0.96 5.09
CA GLY A 126 16.40 -1.23 6.39
C GLY A 126 16.25 -0.05 7.35
N GLY A 127 17.06 -0.04 8.41
CA GLY A 127 17.10 1.06 9.36
C GLY A 127 15.73 1.37 9.97
N GLY A 128 15.36 2.65 10.01
CA GLY A 128 14.10 3.12 10.60
C GLY A 128 12.84 2.61 9.87
N LEU A 129 12.94 2.21 8.60
CA LEU A 129 11.79 1.67 7.85
C LEU A 129 11.34 0.32 8.36
N THR A 130 12.23 -0.48 8.96
CA THR A 130 11.86 -1.79 9.51
C THR A 130 10.99 -1.71 10.77
N ASN A 131 10.81 -0.52 11.34
CA ASN A 131 9.85 -0.29 12.41
C ASN A 131 8.39 -0.22 11.92
N TYR A 132 8.19 -0.05 10.62
CA TYR A 132 6.86 -0.08 10.00
C TYR A 132 6.47 -1.50 9.61
N PRO A 133 5.18 -1.85 9.66
CA PRO A 133 4.71 -3.14 9.18
C PRO A 133 5.04 -3.33 7.69
N LEU A 134 5.30 -4.58 7.30
CA LEU A 134 5.59 -4.96 5.92
C LEU A 134 4.35 -5.55 5.25
N TRP A 135 4.08 -5.07 4.04
CA TRP A 135 3.25 -5.70 3.05
C TRP A 135 4.14 -6.16 1.91
N VAL A 136 4.41 -7.45 1.83
CA VAL A 136 5.38 -8.05 0.90
C VAL A 136 4.71 -8.59 -0.34
N ALA A 137 5.31 -8.37 -1.50
CA ALA A 137 4.96 -9.03 -2.75
C ALA A 137 5.93 -10.18 -3.03
N GLN A 138 5.38 -11.37 -3.20
CA GLN A 138 6.10 -12.54 -3.69
C GLN A 138 5.13 -13.52 -4.32
N TYR A 139 5.36 -13.88 -5.56
CA TYR A 139 4.46 -14.72 -6.35
C TYR A 139 4.99 -16.14 -6.46
N GLU A 140 4.10 -17.08 -6.80
CA GLU A 140 4.42 -18.49 -7.06
C GLU A 140 5.09 -19.21 -5.87
N VAL A 141 4.78 -18.80 -4.64
CA VAL A 141 5.24 -19.43 -3.40
C VAL A 141 4.04 -19.78 -2.51
N GLU A 142 4.22 -20.72 -1.58
CA GLU A 142 3.17 -21.05 -0.61
C GLU A 142 3.08 -20.03 0.51
N GLU A 143 4.23 -19.44 0.90
CA GLU A 143 4.36 -18.37 1.90
C GLU A 143 5.54 -17.47 1.51
N PRO A 144 5.52 -16.18 1.89
CA PRO A 144 6.66 -15.30 1.67
C PRO A 144 7.92 -15.81 2.35
N THR A 145 9.03 -15.76 1.63
CA THR A 145 10.33 -16.16 2.18
C THR A 145 10.80 -15.13 3.22
N PRO A 146 11.47 -15.56 4.29
CA PRO A 146 12.07 -14.65 5.25
C PRO A 146 13.04 -13.68 4.55
N ASN A 147 12.91 -12.38 4.83
CA ASN A 147 13.75 -11.35 4.22
C ASN A 147 14.90 -10.86 5.13
N GLY A 148 14.90 -11.27 6.39
CA GLY A 148 15.97 -10.93 7.36
C GLY A 148 15.82 -9.55 8.02
N ASN A 149 14.96 -8.68 7.51
CA ASN A 149 14.74 -7.32 8.04
C ASN A 149 13.42 -7.20 8.80
N TRP A 150 12.45 -8.03 8.49
CA TRP A 150 11.16 -8.15 9.20
C TRP A 150 10.93 -9.59 9.66
N ASP A 151 10.51 -9.75 10.90
CA ASP A 151 10.16 -11.06 11.48
C ASP A 151 8.79 -11.57 10.99
N SER A 152 7.96 -10.67 10.49
CA SER A 152 6.59 -10.98 10.03
C SER A 152 6.11 -9.95 9.02
N TRP A 153 5.03 -10.29 8.34
CA TRP A 153 4.32 -9.41 7.42
C TRP A 153 2.88 -9.17 7.89
N VAL A 154 2.29 -8.04 7.51
CA VAL A 154 0.86 -7.75 7.70
C VAL A 154 0.07 -7.89 6.41
N GLY A 155 0.74 -7.86 5.27
CA GLY A 155 0.18 -8.09 3.95
C GLY A 155 1.09 -8.93 3.08
N TRP A 156 0.50 -9.79 2.27
CA TRP A 156 1.19 -10.57 1.24
C TRP A 156 0.43 -10.51 -0.08
N GLN A 157 1.00 -9.81 -1.06
CA GLN A 157 0.56 -9.85 -2.44
C GLN A 157 1.10 -11.13 -3.07
N TYR A 158 0.22 -12.08 -3.38
CA TYR A 158 0.62 -13.40 -3.86
C TYR A 158 0.47 -13.59 -5.36
N THR A 159 -0.17 -12.65 -6.05
CA THR A 159 -0.27 -12.62 -7.52
C THR A 159 -0.65 -11.21 -8.00
N ASP A 160 -0.19 -10.86 -9.19
CA ASP A 160 -0.55 -9.66 -9.96
C ASP A 160 -1.51 -9.98 -11.12
N ALA A 161 -1.92 -11.23 -11.25
CA ALA A 161 -2.74 -11.75 -12.34
C ALA A 161 -4.05 -12.39 -11.84
N GLY A 162 -4.60 -11.86 -10.74
CA GLY A 162 -5.86 -12.34 -10.18
C GLY A 162 -7.08 -11.92 -11.00
N GLU A 163 -8.08 -12.81 -11.10
CA GLU A 163 -9.38 -12.49 -11.69
C GLU A 163 -10.43 -12.42 -10.59
N ILE A 164 -11.28 -11.39 -10.60
CA ILE A 164 -12.36 -11.17 -9.65
C ILE A 164 -13.63 -10.80 -10.41
N SER A 165 -14.75 -11.41 -10.04
CA SER A 165 -16.06 -10.99 -10.57
C SER A 165 -16.32 -9.51 -10.32
N GLY A 166 -16.83 -8.82 -11.32
CA GLY A 166 -17.03 -7.37 -11.27
C GLY A 166 -15.86 -6.53 -11.77
N ILE A 167 -14.71 -7.15 -12.10
CA ILE A 167 -13.53 -6.46 -12.62
C ILE A 167 -13.13 -7.07 -13.97
N ASN A 168 -12.96 -6.21 -14.98
CA ASN A 168 -12.43 -6.64 -16.26
C ASN A 168 -10.90 -6.47 -16.26
N GLY A 169 -10.18 -7.56 -16.42
CA GLY A 169 -8.71 -7.61 -16.42
C GLY A 169 -8.17 -8.18 -15.12
N TYR A 170 -6.85 -8.19 -15.04
CA TYR A 170 -6.14 -8.72 -13.87
C TYR A 170 -6.01 -7.68 -12.78
N VAL A 171 -5.98 -8.17 -11.53
CA VAL A 171 -5.76 -7.38 -10.32
C VAL A 171 -4.79 -8.11 -9.41
N ASP A 172 -4.08 -7.32 -8.61
CA ASP A 172 -3.28 -7.86 -7.54
C ASP A 172 -4.21 -8.52 -6.50
N ARG A 173 -3.79 -9.65 -5.94
CA ARG A 173 -4.51 -10.31 -4.85
C ARG A 173 -3.59 -10.49 -3.65
N ASP A 174 -4.18 -10.24 -2.49
CA ASP A 174 -3.46 -10.19 -1.24
C ASP A 174 -4.11 -11.00 -0.15
N ARG A 175 -3.28 -11.34 0.84
CA ARG A 175 -3.72 -11.82 2.15
C ARG A 175 -3.21 -10.84 3.19
N PHE A 176 -4.12 -10.39 4.05
CA PHE A 176 -3.73 -9.51 5.14
C PHE A 176 -4.04 -10.14 6.51
N THR A 177 -3.25 -9.77 7.48
CA THR A 177 -3.57 -9.96 8.88
C THR A 177 -4.32 -8.73 9.42
N ASP A 178 -4.90 -8.83 10.62
CA ASP A 178 -5.55 -7.68 11.28
C ASP A 178 -4.61 -6.48 11.48
N GLY A 179 -3.28 -6.73 11.43
CA GLY A 179 -2.27 -5.68 11.52
C GLY A 179 -2.30 -4.64 10.38
N ILE A 180 -3.05 -4.90 9.31
CA ILE A 180 -3.26 -3.92 8.24
C ILE A 180 -4.31 -2.86 8.59
N LEU A 181 -5.22 -3.16 9.50
CA LEU A 181 -6.32 -2.27 9.87
C LEU A 181 -5.80 -1.13 10.74
N LEU A 182 -6.40 0.04 10.56
CA LEU A 182 -6.22 1.16 11.49
C LEU A 182 -6.99 0.86 12.78
N ASN A 183 -6.34 1.07 13.91
CA ASN A 183 -7.00 0.95 15.20
C ASN A 183 -7.87 2.18 15.45
N GLU A 184 -9.14 2.01 15.76
CA GLU A 184 -10.09 3.11 16.04
C GLU A 184 -9.68 4.01 17.23
N ASN A 185 -8.69 3.57 18.03
CA ASN A 185 -8.24 4.24 19.25
C ASN A 185 -6.75 4.64 19.26
N SER A 186 -6.07 4.62 18.13
CA SER A 186 -4.65 5.02 18.07
C SER A 186 -4.53 6.54 17.92
N GLU A 187 -4.44 7.26 19.04
CA GLU A 187 -3.54 8.42 19.08
C GLU A 187 -2.13 7.85 18.92
N VAL A 188 -1.42 8.24 17.85
CA VAL A 188 -0.09 7.72 17.49
C VAL A 188 0.85 7.75 18.69
N PRO A 189 1.21 6.62 19.32
CA PRO A 189 2.36 6.56 20.20
C PRO A 189 3.61 6.45 19.34
N LEU A 190 4.63 7.21 19.65
CA LEU A 190 5.98 7.02 19.12
C LEU A 190 6.39 5.55 19.29
N PRO A 191 7.14 4.94 18.34
CA PRO A 191 7.32 3.52 18.21
C PRO A 191 7.95 2.89 19.46
N ASP A 192 7.20 2.02 20.11
CA ASP A 192 7.71 1.10 21.13
C ASP A 192 7.73 -0.32 20.57
N ASN A 193 8.89 -0.92 20.59
CA ASN A 193 9.33 -2.09 19.86
C ASN A 193 8.93 -3.41 20.56
N THR A 194 7.65 -3.59 20.94
CA THR A 194 7.20 -4.86 21.52
C THR A 194 5.74 -5.18 21.17
N ASN A 195 5.49 -5.80 20.00
CA ASN A 195 4.32 -6.67 19.85
C ASN A 195 4.47 -7.66 18.70
N LYS A 196 4.58 -8.92 19.08
CA LYS A 196 4.48 -10.08 18.20
C LYS A 196 3.01 -10.31 17.85
N PRO A 197 2.60 -10.34 16.57
CA PRO A 197 1.21 -10.60 16.20
C PRO A 197 0.78 -12.03 16.55
N SER A 198 -0.41 -12.13 17.11
CA SER A 198 -1.12 -13.40 17.28
C SER A 198 -1.65 -13.85 15.91
N ALA A 199 -1.38 -15.11 15.56
CA ALA A 199 -1.88 -15.73 14.34
C ALA A 199 -3.41 -15.90 14.44
N GLY A 200 -4.16 -15.03 13.81
CA GLY A 200 -5.61 -15.10 13.72
C GLY A 200 -6.09 -14.64 12.33
N GLY A 201 -6.79 -15.54 11.65
CA GLY A 201 -7.62 -15.28 10.49
C GLY A 201 -6.95 -14.60 9.28
N THR A 202 -6.70 -15.36 8.22
CA THR A 202 -6.20 -14.79 6.96
C THR A 202 -7.37 -14.40 6.08
N THR A 203 -7.55 -13.11 5.83
CA THR A 203 -8.57 -12.56 4.92
C THR A 203 -7.96 -12.33 3.54
N THR A 204 -8.63 -12.76 2.48
CA THR A 204 -8.18 -12.57 1.09
C THR A 204 -8.60 -11.21 0.56
N ILE A 205 -7.67 -10.45 -0.01
CA ILE A 205 -7.89 -9.07 -0.42
C ILE A 205 -7.45 -8.86 -1.87
N THR A 206 -8.10 -7.94 -2.55
CA THR A 206 -7.79 -7.55 -3.92
C THR A 206 -7.35 -6.09 -3.96
N ILE A 207 -6.18 -5.85 -4.53
CA ILE A 207 -5.70 -4.52 -4.84
C ILE A 207 -5.97 -4.22 -6.30
N GLN A 208 -6.46 -3.02 -6.54
CA GLN A 208 -6.39 -2.43 -7.86
C GLN A 208 -5.16 -1.54 -7.94
N ARG A 209 -4.20 -1.91 -8.78
CA ARG A 209 -3.41 -0.88 -9.43
C ARG A 209 -4.40 0.03 -10.14
N GLY A 210 -4.36 1.34 -9.89
CA GLY A 210 -5.21 2.32 -10.57
C GLY A 210 -5.10 2.16 -12.08
N GLN A 211 -5.89 1.25 -12.64
CA GLN A 211 -5.86 0.94 -14.05
C GLN A 211 -6.87 1.83 -14.75
N THR A 212 -6.35 2.88 -15.36
CA THR A 212 -6.81 3.18 -16.69
C THR A 212 -6.17 2.16 -17.62
N LEU A 213 -6.96 1.46 -18.44
CA LEU A 213 -6.46 0.63 -19.56
C LEU A 213 -5.43 1.34 -20.45
N SER A 214 -5.28 2.65 -20.34
CA SER A 214 -4.27 3.48 -21.00
C SER A 214 -2.90 3.53 -20.29
N GLY A 215 -2.81 3.26 -19.00
CA GLY A 215 -1.52 3.25 -18.27
C GLY A 215 -0.70 2.00 -18.56
N ILE A 216 -1.36 0.85 -18.71
CA ILE A 216 -0.68 -0.43 -18.98
C ILE A 216 -0.19 -0.52 -20.43
N ALA A 217 -0.89 0.09 -21.38
CA ALA A 217 -0.49 0.09 -22.80
C ALA A 217 0.79 0.91 -23.08
N LEU A 218 1.20 1.79 -22.18
CA LEU A 218 2.41 2.60 -22.32
C LEU A 218 3.67 1.95 -21.73
N GLU A 219 3.55 1.00 -20.82
CA GLU A 219 4.72 0.29 -20.22
C GLU A 219 5.16 -0.95 -21.01
N TYR A 220 4.31 -1.48 -21.90
CA TYR A 220 4.60 -2.72 -22.66
C TYR A 220 4.83 -2.52 -24.16
N ASN A 221 4.96 -1.28 -24.65
CA ASN A 221 5.33 -0.99 -26.03
C ASN A 221 6.71 -0.32 -26.13
N THR A 222 7.75 -1.04 -25.69
CA THR A 222 9.12 -0.79 -26.15
C THR A 222 9.80 -2.11 -26.47
#